data_45be175f3723dad86c0e4df59fcac93b
#
_entry.id   45be175f3723dad86c0e4df59fcac93b
#
_cell.length_a   1.000
_cell.length_b   1.000
_cell.length_c   1.000
_cell.angle_alpha   90.00
_cell.angle_beta   90.00
_cell.angle_gamma   90.00
#
_symmetry.space_group_name_H-M   'P 1'
#
loop_
_entity.id
_entity.type
_entity.pdbx_description
1 polymer ?
#
loop_
_entity_poly.entity_id
_entity_poly.type
_entity_poly.pdbx_seq_one_letter_code
_entity_poly.pdbx_strand_id
1 'polypeptide(L)'
;MTVFGESDKTNQSVITFRQRVISQHLFINLMREHQKCFDFMFFGDDMCCALDTAFQTDINELFELLAKLNSMLSILSRKSMQVGLSALEWGIGAHYGETFVTINRYQTRDEHFNWSGLAFQTSFDLSNMAINDVPNTIYTSDVFYKNLKDKYKELMRKKETNIYTANIINRPIKDWQTENLDKK
;
A
#
# COMPACT_ATOMS: atom_id res chain seq x y z
N MET A 1 -0.58 6.00 8.46
CA MET A 1 0.40 4.95 8.15
C MET A 1 -0.20 3.98 7.16
N THR A 2 0.58 3.50 6.23
CA THR A 2 0.14 2.55 5.18
C THR A 2 1.03 1.33 5.22
N VAL A 3 0.43 0.16 5.21
CA VAL A 3 1.14 -1.12 5.13
C VAL A 3 0.71 -1.83 3.86
N PHE A 4 1.67 -2.37 3.15
CA PHE A 4 1.49 -3.20 1.99
C PHE A 4 2.12 -4.57 2.27
N GLY A 5 1.36 -5.64 2.08
CA GLY A 5 1.83 -7.01 2.19
C GLY A 5 1.64 -7.76 0.87
N GLU A 6 2.57 -8.62 0.52
CA GLU A 6 2.54 -9.49 -0.64
C GLU A 6 2.53 -10.95 -0.17
N SER A 7 1.55 -11.73 -0.65
CA SER A 7 1.48 -13.16 -0.34
C SER A 7 2.21 -13.97 -1.40
N ASP A 8 3.19 -14.74 -0.99
CA ASP A 8 3.86 -15.72 -1.83
C ASP A 8 3.44 -17.14 -1.44
N LYS A 9 2.57 -17.73 -2.25
CA LYS A 9 2.10 -19.12 -2.06
C LYS A 9 2.93 -20.14 -2.84
N THR A 10 3.93 -19.72 -3.58
CA THR A 10 4.73 -20.58 -4.45
C THR A 10 6.20 -20.64 -4.03
N ASN A 11 6.72 -21.84 -3.84
CA ASN A 11 8.11 -22.15 -3.48
C ASN A 11 9.14 -21.88 -4.61
N GLN A 12 8.96 -20.86 -5.43
CA GLN A 12 9.88 -20.57 -6.54
C GLN A 12 10.78 -19.38 -6.26
N SER A 13 11.95 -19.66 -5.82
CA SER A 13 12.88 -18.79 -5.14
C SER A 13 13.38 -17.53 -5.88
N VAL A 14 13.70 -17.59 -7.15
CA VAL A 14 14.38 -16.45 -7.83
C VAL A 14 13.39 -15.52 -8.52
N ILE A 15 12.34 -16.07 -9.09
CA ILE A 15 11.34 -15.33 -9.87
C ILE A 15 10.48 -14.50 -8.94
N THR A 16 10.00 -15.10 -7.88
CA THR A 16 9.25 -14.45 -6.81
C THR A 16 10.08 -13.35 -6.14
N PHE A 17 11.37 -13.62 -5.91
CA PHE A 17 12.28 -12.60 -5.41
C PHE A 17 12.36 -11.37 -6.34
N ARG A 18 12.43 -11.57 -7.65
CA ARG A 18 12.44 -10.44 -8.62
C ARG A 18 11.14 -9.65 -8.60
N GLN A 19 9.99 -10.31 -8.57
CA GLN A 19 8.69 -9.65 -8.46
C GLN A 19 8.62 -8.81 -7.18
N ARG A 20 9.06 -9.36 -6.06
CA ARG A 20 9.14 -8.66 -4.77
C ARG A 20 10.02 -7.42 -4.85
N VAL A 21 11.24 -7.55 -5.36
CA VAL A 21 12.17 -6.41 -5.51
C VAL A 21 11.55 -5.31 -6.38
N ILE A 22 10.86 -5.67 -7.46
CA ILE A 22 10.19 -4.68 -8.32
C ILE A 22 9.04 -4.02 -7.57
N SER A 23 8.22 -4.77 -6.83
CA SER A 23 7.12 -4.23 -6.02
C SER A 23 7.64 -3.27 -4.94
N GLN A 24 8.74 -3.63 -4.27
CA GLN A 24 9.38 -2.77 -3.28
C GLN A 24 9.91 -1.47 -3.89
N HIS A 25 10.60 -1.53 -5.03
CA HIS A 25 11.06 -0.33 -5.71
C HIS A 25 9.91 0.56 -6.18
N LEU A 26 8.85 -0.04 -6.69
CA LEU A 26 7.64 0.67 -7.08
C LEU A 26 7.01 1.41 -5.89
N PHE A 27 6.87 0.73 -4.75
CA PHE A 27 6.35 1.30 -3.53
C PHE A 27 7.22 2.46 -3.04
N ILE A 28 8.54 2.25 -2.91
CA ILE A 28 9.48 3.27 -2.43
C ILE A 28 9.42 4.51 -3.34
N ASN A 29 9.51 4.32 -4.66
CA ASN A 29 9.53 5.44 -5.59
C ASN A 29 8.22 6.24 -5.52
N LEU A 30 7.07 5.54 -5.47
CA LEU A 30 5.78 6.19 -5.37
C LEU A 30 5.61 6.97 -4.07
N MET A 31 6.02 6.39 -2.94
CA MET A 31 5.91 7.05 -1.65
C MET A 31 6.88 8.23 -1.50
N ARG A 32 8.09 8.12 -2.06
CA ARG A 32 9.07 9.22 -2.08
C ARG A 32 8.65 10.43 -2.91
N GLU A 33 7.78 10.26 -3.90
CA GLU A 33 7.18 11.38 -4.61
C GLU A 33 6.33 12.25 -3.69
N HIS A 34 5.86 11.69 -2.58
CA HIS A 34 5.05 12.43 -1.61
C HIS A 34 5.95 13.12 -0.58
N GLN A 35 5.91 14.45 -0.54
CA GLN A 35 6.78 15.28 0.32
C GLN A 35 6.63 15.01 1.82
N LYS A 36 5.51 14.38 2.22
CA LYS A 36 5.19 14.06 3.62
C LYS A 36 5.51 12.63 4.00
N CYS A 37 6.12 11.85 3.12
CA CYS A 37 6.63 10.54 3.47
C CYS A 37 7.83 10.72 4.42
N PHE A 38 7.66 10.21 5.62
CA PHE A 38 8.63 10.39 6.69
C PHE A 38 9.68 9.28 6.70
N ASP A 39 9.24 8.03 6.58
CA ASP A 39 10.12 6.88 6.65
C ASP A 39 9.46 5.61 6.08
N PHE A 40 10.30 4.62 5.78
CA PHE A 40 9.92 3.31 5.27
C PHE A 40 10.45 2.20 6.17
N MET A 41 9.63 1.18 6.36
CA MET A 41 10.06 -0.06 7.02
C MET A 41 9.70 -1.27 6.18
N PHE A 42 10.54 -2.29 6.28
CA PHE A 42 10.37 -3.57 5.61
C PHE A 42 10.38 -4.69 6.64
N PHE A 43 9.37 -5.56 6.58
CA PHE A 43 9.23 -6.73 7.42
C PHE A 43 9.05 -7.96 6.53
N GLY A 44 10.16 -8.56 6.10
CA GLY A 44 10.09 -9.64 5.11
C GLY A 44 9.52 -9.12 3.78
N ASP A 45 8.30 -9.56 3.46
CA ASP A 45 7.59 -9.19 2.24
C ASP A 45 6.74 -7.92 2.41
N ASP A 46 6.47 -7.55 3.65
CA ASP A 46 5.63 -6.42 3.96
C ASP A 46 6.41 -5.11 3.88
N MET A 47 5.74 -4.09 3.36
CA MET A 47 6.26 -2.74 3.24
C MET A 47 5.35 -1.78 3.97
N CYS A 48 5.95 -0.91 4.76
CA CYS A 48 5.23 0.10 5.50
C CYS A 48 5.85 1.47 5.29
N CYS A 49 5.05 2.51 5.21
CA CYS A 49 5.51 3.87 5.30
C CYS A 49 4.64 4.69 6.24
N ALA A 50 5.26 5.67 6.88
CA ALA A 50 4.58 6.66 7.66
C ALA A 50 4.57 7.99 6.91
N LEU A 51 3.39 8.62 6.86
CA LEU A 51 3.21 9.95 6.29
C LEU A 51 2.73 10.91 7.37
N ASP A 52 3.31 12.10 7.41
CA ASP A 52 2.78 13.17 8.23
C ASP A 52 1.49 13.70 7.60
N THR A 53 0.38 13.55 8.32
CA THR A 53 -0.97 13.86 7.83
C THR A 53 -1.68 14.78 8.82
N ALA A 54 -1.18 16.01 8.95
CA ALA A 54 -1.72 17.01 9.87
C ALA A 54 -3.12 17.52 9.45
N PHE A 55 -3.43 17.48 8.16
CA PHE A 55 -4.67 18.03 7.60
C PHE A 55 -5.48 16.98 6.83
N GLN A 56 -6.78 17.21 6.71
CA GLN A 56 -7.66 16.35 5.90
C GLN A 56 -7.20 16.23 4.44
N THR A 57 -6.58 17.26 3.89
CA THR A 57 -6.02 17.24 2.53
C THR A 57 -4.95 16.17 2.40
N ASP A 58 -4.12 15.98 3.41
CA ASP A 58 -3.03 15.01 3.40
C ASP A 58 -3.55 13.58 3.37
N ILE A 59 -4.66 13.32 4.10
CA ILE A 59 -5.32 12.01 4.10
C ILE A 59 -5.95 11.72 2.74
N ASN A 60 -6.52 12.75 2.07
CA ASN A 60 -7.03 12.58 0.71
C ASN A 60 -5.93 12.29 -0.30
N GLU A 61 -4.80 13.01 -0.22
CA GLU A 61 -3.63 12.76 -1.05
C GLU A 61 -3.06 11.35 -0.83
N LEU A 62 -3.00 10.90 0.43
CA LEU A 62 -2.64 9.53 0.74
C LEU A 62 -3.60 8.53 0.07
N PHE A 63 -4.90 8.77 0.12
CA PHE A 63 -5.87 7.87 -0.53
C PHE A 63 -5.66 7.81 -2.06
N GLU A 64 -5.39 8.94 -2.71
CA GLU A 64 -5.03 8.97 -4.13
C GLU A 64 -3.73 8.19 -4.42
N LEU A 65 -2.76 8.31 -3.52
CA LEU A 65 -1.49 7.59 -3.60
C LEU A 65 -1.69 6.07 -3.48
N LEU A 66 -2.57 5.63 -2.57
CA LEU A 66 -2.93 4.20 -2.43
C LEU A 66 -3.64 3.67 -3.68
N ALA A 67 -4.54 4.46 -4.27
CA ALA A 67 -5.20 4.10 -5.52
C ALA A 67 -4.20 3.99 -6.69
N LYS A 68 -3.22 4.88 -6.74
CA LYS A 68 -2.12 4.82 -7.72
C LYS A 68 -1.26 3.57 -7.52
N LEU A 69 -0.89 3.27 -6.27
CA LEU A 69 -0.14 2.05 -5.91
C LEU A 69 -0.90 0.79 -6.34
N ASN A 70 -2.18 0.67 -5.96
CA ASN A 70 -3.03 -0.46 -6.33
C ASN A 70 -3.07 -0.67 -7.85
N SER A 71 -3.18 0.42 -8.60
CA SER A 71 -3.20 0.39 -10.07
C SER A 71 -1.87 -0.07 -10.66
N MET A 72 -0.75 0.41 -10.14
CA MET A 72 0.59 0.06 -10.62
C MET A 72 0.94 -1.40 -10.31
N LEU A 73 0.54 -1.91 -9.15
CA LEU A 73 0.67 -3.33 -8.79
C LEU A 73 -0.18 -4.22 -9.71
N SER A 74 -1.37 -3.75 -10.09
CA SER A 74 -2.21 -4.45 -11.08
C SER A 74 -1.52 -4.57 -12.44
N ILE A 75 -0.82 -3.52 -12.91
CA ILE A 75 0.00 -3.58 -14.13
C ILE A 75 1.13 -4.60 -13.96
N LEU A 76 1.84 -4.55 -12.85
CA LEU A 76 2.95 -5.45 -12.59
C LEU A 76 2.48 -6.91 -12.57
N SER A 77 1.36 -7.20 -11.91
CA SER A 77 0.76 -8.54 -11.89
C SER A 77 0.41 -9.04 -13.30
N ARG A 78 -0.25 -8.21 -14.11
CA ARG A 78 -0.57 -8.55 -15.51
C ARG A 78 0.67 -8.79 -16.35
N LYS A 79 1.68 -7.94 -16.25
CA LYS A 79 2.95 -8.13 -16.96
C LYS A 79 3.67 -9.41 -16.53
N SER A 80 3.63 -9.72 -15.25
CA SER A 80 4.18 -10.98 -14.72
C SER A 80 3.49 -12.19 -15.39
N MET A 81 2.18 -12.20 -15.44
CA MET A 81 1.42 -13.29 -16.09
C MET A 81 1.73 -13.39 -17.60
N GLN A 82 1.92 -12.27 -18.30
CA GLN A 82 2.25 -12.29 -19.74
C GLN A 82 3.62 -12.95 -20.03
N VAL A 83 4.53 -12.95 -19.07
CA VAL A 83 5.84 -13.62 -19.18
C VAL A 83 5.88 -14.99 -18.48
N GLY A 84 4.70 -15.54 -18.16
CA GLY A 84 4.57 -16.89 -17.60
C GLY A 84 4.83 -17.00 -16.10
N LEU A 85 4.83 -15.87 -15.38
CA LEU A 85 4.95 -15.85 -13.92
C LEU A 85 3.58 -15.93 -13.23
N SER A 86 3.57 -16.27 -11.95
CA SER A 86 2.35 -16.22 -11.14
C SER A 86 1.83 -14.79 -11.03
N ALA A 87 0.52 -14.65 -10.90
CA ALA A 87 -0.10 -13.38 -10.55
C ALA A 87 0.40 -12.92 -9.17
N LEU A 88 0.62 -11.63 -9.02
CA LEU A 88 0.86 -11.02 -7.71
C LEU A 88 -0.46 -10.91 -6.96
N GLU A 89 -0.43 -11.23 -5.68
CA GLU A 89 -1.49 -10.94 -4.72
C GLU A 89 -0.96 -9.97 -3.66
N TRP A 90 -1.70 -8.93 -3.36
CA TRP A 90 -1.35 -7.93 -2.36
C TRP A 90 -2.57 -7.45 -1.59
N GLY A 91 -2.34 -6.92 -0.39
CA GLY A 91 -3.31 -6.18 0.40
C GLY A 91 -2.72 -4.83 0.79
N ILE A 92 -3.52 -3.79 0.75
CA ILE A 92 -3.12 -2.46 1.20
C ILE A 92 -3.95 -2.10 2.41
N GLY A 93 -3.28 -1.83 3.54
CA GLY A 93 -3.90 -1.37 4.77
C GLY A 93 -3.56 0.09 5.07
N ALA A 94 -4.56 0.90 5.43
CA ALA A 94 -4.33 2.28 5.84
C ALA A 94 -5.12 2.65 7.08
N HIS A 95 -4.42 3.28 8.02
CA HIS A 95 -5.01 3.82 9.24
C HIS A 95 -4.48 5.24 9.50
N TYR A 96 -5.30 6.07 10.11
CA TYR A 96 -4.93 7.38 10.61
C TYR A 96 -4.96 7.37 12.13
N GLY A 97 -3.86 7.76 12.76
CA GLY A 97 -3.75 7.76 14.22
C GLY A 97 -2.34 8.08 14.70
N GLU A 98 -2.18 8.14 15.99
CA GLU A 98 -0.91 8.39 16.62
C GLU A 98 0.06 7.23 16.45
N THR A 99 1.31 7.56 16.23
CA THR A 99 2.42 6.60 16.11
C THR A 99 3.58 7.11 16.93
N PHE A 100 4.16 6.24 17.74
CA PHE A 100 5.37 6.55 18.49
C PHE A 100 6.59 6.26 17.62
N VAL A 101 7.50 7.22 17.59
CA VAL A 101 8.76 7.10 16.87
C VAL A 101 9.89 7.23 17.85
N THR A 102 10.76 6.22 17.90
CA THR A 102 12.00 6.31 18.67
C THR A 102 13.18 6.33 17.69
N ILE A 103 14.10 7.26 17.94
CA ILE A 103 15.29 7.42 17.12
C ILE A 103 16.45 6.77 17.87
N ASN A 104 16.96 5.67 17.32
CA ASN A 104 18.17 5.04 17.84
C ASN A 104 19.36 5.57 17.06
N ARG A 105 20.23 6.30 17.74
CA ARG A 105 21.51 6.76 17.21
C ARG A 105 22.58 5.76 17.63
N TYR A 106 22.94 4.88 16.75
CA TYR A 106 24.16 4.08 16.91
C TYR A 106 25.38 4.96 16.62
N GLN A 107 26.57 4.49 17.01
CA GLN A 107 27.84 5.22 16.75
C GLN A 107 28.14 5.43 15.25
N THR A 108 27.44 4.76 14.39
CA THR A 108 27.40 4.99 12.94
C THR A 108 26.41 6.09 12.61
N ARG A 109 26.75 6.98 11.68
CA ARG A 109 26.00 8.19 11.31
C ARG A 109 24.54 7.96 10.86
N ASP A 110 24.04 6.74 10.87
CA ASP A 110 22.71 6.38 10.38
C ASP A 110 21.71 6.44 11.53
N GLU A 111 20.70 7.27 11.37
CA GLU A 111 19.57 7.33 12.30
C GLU A 111 18.59 6.19 11.92
N HIS A 112 18.32 5.32 12.88
CA HIS A 112 17.31 4.26 12.71
C HIS A 112 16.05 4.65 13.48
N PHE A 113 14.95 4.72 12.75
CA PHE A 113 13.62 4.98 13.28
C PHE A 113 12.95 3.66 13.65
N ASN A 114 12.44 3.56 14.86
CA ASN A 114 11.56 2.48 15.28
C ASN A 114 10.16 3.04 15.48
N TRP A 115 9.22 2.45 14.78
CA TRP A 115 7.82 2.83 14.83
C TRP A 115 7.04 1.84 15.68
N SER A 116 6.20 2.35 16.54
CA SER A 116 5.30 1.53 17.34
C SER A 116 3.99 2.28 17.57
N GLY A 117 2.95 1.54 17.90
CA GLY A 117 1.65 2.11 18.24
C GLY A 117 0.51 1.53 17.43
N LEU A 118 -0.68 1.93 17.83
CA LEU A 118 -1.93 1.38 17.29
C LEU A 118 -2.07 1.64 15.79
N ALA A 119 -1.61 2.79 15.32
CA ALA A 119 -1.72 3.13 13.90
C ALA A 119 -0.92 2.17 13.01
N PHE A 120 0.29 1.82 13.45
CA PHE A 120 1.11 0.84 12.76
C PHE A 120 0.45 -0.54 12.73
N GLN A 121 0.10 -1.07 13.92
CA GLN A 121 -0.52 -2.39 14.05
C GLN A 121 -1.82 -2.48 13.25
N THR A 122 -2.69 -1.48 13.37
CA THR A 122 -3.98 -1.49 12.64
C THR A 122 -3.78 -1.48 11.13
N SER A 123 -2.82 -0.71 10.61
CA SER A 123 -2.54 -0.71 9.17
C SER A 123 -2.03 -2.06 8.69
N PHE A 124 -1.19 -2.72 9.48
CA PHE A 124 -0.69 -4.05 9.21
C PHE A 124 -1.81 -5.10 9.21
N ASP A 125 -2.66 -5.09 10.24
CA ASP A 125 -3.80 -6.00 10.34
C ASP A 125 -4.77 -5.82 9.16
N LEU A 126 -5.04 -4.57 8.75
CA LEU A 126 -5.88 -4.27 7.59
C LEU A 126 -5.29 -4.78 6.28
N SER A 127 -3.96 -4.69 6.08
CA SER A 127 -3.33 -5.25 4.88
C SER A 127 -3.41 -6.76 4.84
N ASN A 128 -3.22 -7.44 5.98
CA ASN A 128 -3.38 -8.87 6.12
C ASN A 128 -4.83 -9.32 5.90
N MET A 129 -5.80 -8.56 6.42
CA MET A 129 -7.21 -8.82 6.14
C MET A 129 -7.50 -8.69 4.65
N ALA A 130 -7.00 -7.65 3.98
CA ALA A 130 -7.21 -7.45 2.56
C ALA A 130 -6.68 -8.61 1.73
N ILE A 131 -5.45 -9.08 2.00
CA ILE A 131 -4.83 -10.17 1.24
C ILE A 131 -5.55 -11.51 1.44
N ASN A 132 -6.06 -11.77 2.65
CA ASN A 132 -6.72 -13.03 2.99
C ASN A 132 -8.19 -13.08 2.57
N ASP A 133 -8.87 -11.94 2.49
CA ASP A 133 -10.29 -11.87 2.18
C ASP A 133 -10.53 -11.57 0.68
N VAL A 134 -10.05 -10.43 0.21
CA VAL A 134 -10.16 -10.02 -1.19
C VAL A 134 -8.82 -9.43 -1.63
N PRO A 135 -7.89 -10.26 -2.14
CA PRO A 135 -6.61 -9.75 -2.64
C PRO A 135 -6.77 -8.60 -3.64
N ASN A 136 -5.75 -7.78 -3.74
CA ASN A 136 -5.67 -6.66 -4.66
C ASN A 136 -6.64 -5.51 -4.31
N THR A 137 -6.89 -5.31 -3.03
CA THR A 137 -7.77 -4.26 -2.52
C THR A 137 -7.11 -3.40 -1.45
N ILE A 138 -7.73 -2.24 -1.21
CA ILE A 138 -7.35 -1.30 -0.16
C ILE A 138 -8.36 -1.44 0.98
N TYR A 139 -7.87 -1.67 2.19
CA TYR A 139 -8.64 -1.69 3.43
C TYR A 139 -8.26 -0.50 4.29
N THR A 140 -9.26 0.18 4.84
CA THR A 140 -9.03 1.32 5.72
C THR A 140 -9.85 1.22 6.99
N SER A 141 -9.34 1.82 8.05
CA SER A 141 -10.12 1.97 9.28
C SER A 141 -11.20 3.03 9.15
N ASP A 142 -12.17 2.99 10.05
CA ASP A 142 -13.24 3.98 10.18
C ASP A 142 -12.69 5.40 10.41
N VAL A 143 -11.63 5.51 11.22
CA VAL A 143 -10.98 6.81 11.46
C VAL A 143 -10.38 7.39 10.19
N PHE A 144 -9.72 6.57 9.38
CA PHE A 144 -9.22 6.99 8.07
C PHE A 144 -10.37 7.42 7.15
N TYR A 145 -11.42 6.58 7.03
CA TYR A 145 -12.60 6.85 6.21
C TYR A 145 -13.29 8.15 6.61
N LYS A 146 -13.52 8.38 7.91
CA LYS A 146 -14.19 9.59 8.41
C LYS A 146 -13.47 10.87 8.05
N ASN A 147 -12.13 10.82 7.96
CA ASN A 147 -11.30 11.96 7.61
C ASN A 147 -11.14 12.18 6.10
N LEU A 148 -11.70 11.35 5.26
CA LEU A 148 -11.77 11.59 3.81
C LEU A 148 -12.84 12.63 3.46
N LYS A 149 -12.65 13.34 2.35
CA LYS A 149 -13.72 14.13 1.70
C LYS A 149 -14.76 13.19 1.09
N ASP A 150 -16.00 13.68 0.96
CA ASP A 150 -17.14 12.87 0.52
C ASP A 150 -16.91 12.22 -0.84
N LYS A 151 -16.31 12.93 -1.80
CA LYS A 151 -15.96 12.37 -3.12
C LYS A 151 -15.10 11.10 -3.07
N TYR A 152 -14.28 10.93 -2.03
CA TYR A 152 -13.49 9.72 -1.82
C TYR A 152 -14.24 8.65 -1.03
N LYS A 153 -15.11 9.09 -0.09
CA LYS A 153 -16.00 8.17 0.65
C LYS A 153 -16.94 7.41 -0.29
N GLU A 154 -17.41 8.06 -1.35
CA GLU A 154 -18.27 7.44 -2.37
C GLU A 154 -17.57 6.30 -3.14
N LEU A 155 -16.24 6.30 -3.18
CA LEU A 155 -15.45 5.24 -3.81
C LEU A 155 -15.22 4.04 -2.89
N MET A 156 -15.59 4.13 -1.63
CA MET A 156 -15.38 3.11 -0.63
C MET A 156 -16.69 2.39 -0.28
N ARG A 157 -16.55 1.15 0.14
CA ARG A 157 -17.66 0.32 0.62
C ARG A 157 -17.40 -0.09 2.06
N LYS A 158 -18.43 -0.05 2.89
CA LYS A 158 -18.34 -0.61 4.23
C LYS A 158 -18.23 -2.13 4.11
N LYS A 159 -17.20 -2.70 4.70
CA LYS A 159 -16.97 -4.15 4.73
C LYS A 159 -17.50 -4.75 6.03
N GLU A 160 -17.10 -4.17 7.15
CA GLU A 160 -17.47 -4.59 8.50
C GLU A 160 -17.63 -3.37 9.41
N THR A 161 -17.89 -3.61 10.70
CA THR A 161 -17.88 -2.53 11.69
C THR A 161 -16.48 -1.92 11.73
N ASN A 162 -16.40 -0.62 11.45
CA ASN A 162 -15.16 0.16 11.46
C ASN A 162 -14.13 -0.18 10.36
N ILE A 163 -14.50 -0.94 9.32
CA ILE A 163 -13.63 -1.28 8.19
C ILE A 163 -14.30 -0.92 6.87
N TYR A 164 -13.56 -0.26 6.00
CA TYR A 164 -13.98 0.14 4.66
C TYR A 164 -12.99 -0.38 3.62
N THR A 165 -13.49 -0.71 2.44
CA THR A 165 -12.68 -1.24 1.34
C THR A 165 -12.88 -0.44 0.08
N ALA A 166 -11.82 -0.40 -0.74
CA ALA A 166 -11.87 0.18 -2.06
C ALA A 166 -11.04 -0.68 -3.03
N ASN A 167 -11.60 -0.92 -4.22
CA ASN A 167 -10.85 -1.50 -5.34
C ASN A 167 -10.82 -0.46 -6.45
N ILE A 168 -9.87 0.46 -6.35
CA ILE A 168 -9.78 1.63 -7.22
C ILE A 168 -8.58 1.47 -8.13
N ILE A 169 -8.83 1.65 -9.41
CA ILE A 169 -7.80 1.78 -10.44
C ILE A 169 -7.80 3.24 -10.90
N ASN A 170 -6.65 3.87 -10.81
CA ASN A 170 -6.44 5.23 -11.29
C ASN A 170 -6.73 5.30 -12.79
N ARG A 171 -7.60 6.23 -13.22
CA ARG A 171 -8.11 6.29 -14.60
C ARG A 171 -7.01 6.42 -15.66
N PRO A 172 -6.06 7.34 -15.57
CA PRO A 172 -4.95 7.43 -16.51
C PRO A 172 -4.15 6.13 -16.63
N ILE A 173 -3.96 5.42 -15.52
CA ILE A 173 -3.25 4.13 -15.50
C ILE A 173 -4.10 3.05 -16.19
N LYS A 174 -5.41 3.05 -15.96
CA LYS A 174 -6.33 2.12 -16.63
C LYS A 174 -6.37 2.34 -18.14
N ASP A 175 -6.44 3.59 -18.56
CA ASP A 175 -6.44 3.95 -19.99
C ASP A 175 -5.14 3.47 -20.65
N TRP A 176 -3.99 3.71 -20.00
CA TRP A 176 -2.70 3.21 -20.46
C TRP A 176 -2.65 1.67 -20.53
N GLN A 177 -3.24 0.95 -19.55
CA GLN A 177 -3.34 -0.52 -19.58
C GLN A 177 -4.10 -1.01 -20.80
N THR A 178 -5.26 -0.42 -21.05
CA THR A 178 -6.12 -0.79 -22.18
C THR A 178 -5.40 -0.57 -23.52
N GLU A 179 -4.64 0.52 -23.64
CA GLU A 179 -3.91 0.85 -24.86
C GLU A 179 -2.70 -0.04 -25.13
N ASN A 180 -1.99 -0.47 -24.08
CA ASN A 180 -0.68 -1.09 -24.19
C ASN A 180 -0.63 -2.58 -23.79
N LEU A 181 -1.60 -3.08 -23.03
CA LEU A 181 -1.61 -4.46 -22.53
C LEU A 181 -2.77 -5.29 -23.07
N ASP A 182 -3.91 -4.68 -23.38
CA ASP A 182 -5.12 -5.40 -23.80
C ASP A 182 -5.26 -5.47 -25.35
N LYS A 183 -4.39 -4.80 -26.09
CA LYS A 183 -4.30 -4.93 -27.55
C LYS A 183 -3.46 -6.17 -27.90
N LYS A 184 -4.11 -7.33 -27.94
CA LYS A 184 -3.64 -8.54 -28.62
C LYS A 184 -4.73 -9.08 -29.53
#